data_ca3aec792091b0b6db69acd748d0e1e6
#
_entry.id   ca3aec792091b0b6db69acd748d0e1e6
#
_cell.length_a   1.000
_cell.length_b   1.000
_cell.length_c   1.000
_cell.angle_alpha   90.00
_cell.angle_beta   90.00
_cell.angle_gamma   90.00
#
_symmetry.space_group_name_H-M   'P 1'
#
loop_
_entity.id
_entity.type
_entity.pdbx_description
1 polymer ?
#
loop_
_entity_poly.entity_id
_entity_poly.type
_entity_poly.pdbx_seq_one_letter_code
_entity_poly.pdbx_strand_id
1 'polypeptide(L)'
;MNSPRITRRDVIGRALALLGAGIAATAFSASAIAQAPTKVRFTLDWRYEGQLSMFMLAKTKGYFEKEGLDVSVDVGAGSGATVNRIVSGSHDAGTADMSTVIEFLGNNPGATRLQAVYLLYNRSTLVIMTLKKSGINKPQDLAGKKIAAPVFDSVRKAFPIYARAIGIDPKTVTFLNIDPAIRETLVIRGEADATTGFELNRLTLIQRGAKDEDINMFRYTDAGLNLYGNAVLVSSKMINENPKAVSGLVRAINLAMLDTIANPEEAIRANKVFDRLIDEKTELDKLKITLRAIDTDYSRANGLGSLNKLVLDNQVDDVAAAFNLKTKPSADFIFNSSFLPPKSERIPRGGK
;
A
#
# COMPACT_ATOMS: atom_id res chain seq x y z
N MET A 1 66.52 39.21 -56.60
CA MET A 1 65.20 39.23 -55.93
C MET A 1 64.35 38.18 -56.61
N ASN A 2 64.30 36.94 -56.06
CA ASN A 2 63.54 35.81 -56.63
C ASN A 2 62.32 35.60 -55.76
N SER A 3 61.09 35.80 -56.30
CA SER A 3 59.84 35.47 -55.65
C SER A 3 59.54 33.99 -55.94
N PRO A 4 59.15 33.16 -54.96
CA PRO A 4 58.79 31.79 -55.20
C PRO A 4 57.40 31.69 -55.89
N ARG A 5 57.35 30.94 -56.96
CA ARG A 5 56.12 30.58 -57.66
C ARG A 5 55.35 29.47 -56.87
N ILE A 6 54.17 29.81 -56.36
CA ILE A 6 53.24 28.83 -55.76
C ILE A 6 52.67 27.94 -56.88
N THR A 7 52.86 26.66 -56.83
CA THR A 7 52.36 25.73 -57.85
C THR A 7 50.92 25.29 -57.55
N ARG A 8 50.14 24.96 -58.61
CA ARG A 8 48.74 24.49 -58.52
C ARG A 8 48.55 23.26 -57.59
N ARG A 9 49.60 22.55 -57.28
CA ARG A 9 49.57 21.37 -56.37
C ARG A 9 49.43 21.77 -54.91
N ASP A 10 49.96 22.92 -54.49
CA ASP A 10 49.90 23.38 -53.09
C ASP A 10 48.52 23.89 -52.70
N VAL A 11 47.73 24.34 -53.67
CA VAL A 11 46.34 24.83 -53.45
C VAL A 11 45.35 23.63 -53.30
N ILE A 12 45.59 22.52 -54.04
CA ILE A 12 44.71 21.34 -53.97
C ILE A 12 44.95 20.56 -52.68
N GLY A 13 46.18 20.48 -52.16
CA GLY A 13 46.51 19.79 -50.88
C GLY A 13 45.89 20.46 -49.65
N ARG A 14 45.72 21.80 -49.66
CA ARG A 14 45.12 22.53 -48.54
C ARG A 14 43.59 22.52 -48.54
N ALA A 15 42.95 22.38 -49.73
CA ALA A 15 41.49 22.26 -49.82
C ALA A 15 40.95 20.86 -49.39
N LEU A 16 41.74 19.81 -49.57
CA LEU A 16 41.36 18.47 -49.11
C LEU A 16 41.56 18.23 -47.60
N ALA A 17 42.45 18.97 -46.94
CA ALA A 17 42.66 18.86 -45.48
C ALA A 17 41.58 19.58 -44.65
N LEU A 18 40.84 20.53 -45.24
CA LEU A 18 39.72 21.22 -44.56
C LEU A 18 38.37 20.56 -44.75
N LEU A 19 38.21 19.65 -45.71
CA LEU A 19 36.99 18.83 -45.91
C LEU A 19 36.98 17.53 -45.09
N GLY A 20 38.14 17.08 -44.59
CA GLY A 20 38.26 15.90 -43.75
C GLY A 20 37.93 16.13 -42.27
N ALA A 21 37.99 17.36 -41.78
CA ALA A 21 37.75 17.70 -40.36
C ALA A 21 36.28 18.00 -40.05
N GLY A 22 35.42 18.19 -41.08
CA GLY A 22 34.01 18.57 -40.93
C GLY A 22 33.05 17.40 -40.86
N ILE A 23 33.47 16.16 -41.15
CA ILE A 23 32.58 14.97 -41.21
C ILE A 23 32.69 14.08 -39.95
N ALA A 24 33.67 14.31 -39.07
CA ALA A 24 33.83 13.49 -37.88
C ALA A 24 33.07 13.99 -36.64
N ALA A 25 32.33 15.13 -36.74
CA ALA A 25 31.64 15.74 -35.58
C ALA A 25 30.11 15.51 -35.54
N THR A 26 29.54 14.68 -36.46
CA THR A 26 28.07 14.51 -36.51
C THR A 26 27.57 13.07 -36.29
N ALA A 27 28.30 12.22 -35.60
CA ALA A 27 27.88 10.82 -35.43
C ALA A 27 28.00 10.31 -33.98
N PHE A 28 27.62 11.14 -32.99
CA PHE A 28 27.29 10.62 -31.66
C PHE A 28 26.04 11.34 -31.13
N SER A 29 24.98 11.38 -31.92
CA SER A 29 23.65 11.34 -31.35
C SER A 29 23.48 9.89 -30.86
N ALA A 30 23.95 9.62 -29.66
CA ALA A 30 23.55 8.44 -28.94
C ALA A 30 22.01 8.48 -28.87
N SER A 31 21.35 7.78 -29.78
CA SER A 31 19.94 7.44 -29.60
C SER A 31 19.88 6.81 -28.22
N ALA A 32 19.40 7.57 -27.23
CA ALA A 32 18.98 7.00 -25.97
C ALA A 32 17.92 5.98 -26.36
N ILE A 33 18.31 4.71 -26.47
CA ILE A 33 17.38 3.60 -26.60
C ILE A 33 16.50 3.75 -25.38
N ALA A 34 15.29 4.29 -25.55
CA ALA A 34 14.31 4.37 -24.49
C ALA A 34 14.12 2.94 -23.98
N GLN A 35 14.69 2.65 -22.82
CA GLN A 35 14.57 1.34 -22.20
C GLN A 35 13.07 1.06 -22.03
N ALA A 36 12.60 -0.09 -22.50
CA ALA A 36 11.21 -0.46 -22.36
C ALA A 36 10.80 -0.38 -20.87
N PRO A 37 9.62 0.13 -20.55
CA PRO A 37 9.18 0.28 -19.16
C PRO A 37 9.24 -1.05 -18.42
N THR A 38 9.71 -1.02 -17.17
CA THR A 38 9.69 -2.20 -16.31
C THR A 38 8.25 -2.52 -15.92
N LYS A 39 7.78 -3.70 -16.28
CA LYS A 39 6.44 -4.16 -15.92
C LYS A 39 6.38 -4.51 -14.44
N VAL A 40 5.36 -4.05 -13.75
CA VAL A 40 5.11 -4.31 -12.33
C VAL A 40 3.65 -4.71 -12.14
N ARG A 41 3.42 -5.92 -11.66
CA ARG A 41 2.08 -6.39 -11.29
C ARG A 41 1.85 -6.04 -9.83
N PHE A 42 0.99 -5.06 -9.58
CA PHE A 42 0.65 -4.59 -8.25
C PHE A 42 -0.73 -5.07 -7.84
N THR A 43 -0.88 -5.67 -6.66
CA THR A 43 -2.19 -6.04 -6.12
C THR A 43 -2.55 -5.16 -4.93
N LEU A 44 -3.75 -4.60 -4.95
CA LEU A 44 -4.35 -4.02 -3.75
C LEU A 44 -4.71 -5.15 -2.77
N ASP A 45 -4.88 -4.82 -1.51
CA ASP A 45 -5.43 -5.77 -0.52
C ASP A 45 -6.97 -5.77 -0.49
N TRP A 46 -7.60 -4.83 -1.19
CA TRP A 46 -9.05 -4.72 -1.28
C TRP A 46 -9.49 -4.25 -2.67
N ARG A 47 -10.78 -3.92 -2.81
CA ARG A 47 -11.38 -3.42 -4.04
C ARG A 47 -11.00 -1.96 -4.28
N TYR A 48 -11.40 -1.42 -5.44
CA TYR A 48 -11.25 0.00 -5.77
C TYR A 48 -12.18 0.85 -4.91
N GLU A 49 -11.77 1.11 -3.67
CA GLU A 49 -12.49 1.95 -2.72
C GLU A 49 -11.63 3.17 -2.34
N GLY A 50 -12.25 4.18 -1.73
CA GLY A 50 -11.65 5.47 -1.45
C GLY A 50 -10.29 5.40 -0.75
N GLN A 51 -10.14 4.46 0.21
CA GLN A 51 -8.88 4.29 0.96
C GLN A 51 -7.67 3.86 0.14
N LEU A 52 -7.87 3.41 -1.09
CA LEU A 52 -6.80 2.95 -2.00
C LEU A 52 -6.69 3.82 -3.27
N SER A 53 -7.46 4.91 -3.35
CA SER A 53 -7.55 5.75 -4.55
C SER A 53 -6.22 6.41 -4.95
N MET A 54 -5.25 6.56 -4.03
CA MET A 54 -3.91 7.08 -4.35
C MET A 54 -3.18 6.23 -5.40
N PHE A 55 -3.42 4.92 -5.47
CA PHE A 55 -2.78 4.05 -6.47
C PHE A 55 -3.35 4.29 -7.87
N MET A 56 -4.67 4.51 -7.98
CA MET A 56 -5.31 4.90 -9.24
C MET A 56 -4.92 6.31 -9.65
N LEU A 57 -4.76 7.22 -8.69
CA LEU A 57 -4.24 8.57 -8.95
C LEU A 57 -2.82 8.52 -9.50
N ALA A 58 -1.93 7.68 -8.92
CA ALA A 58 -0.57 7.50 -9.43
C ALA A 58 -0.57 7.07 -10.90
N LYS A 59 -1.48 6.15 -11.28
CA LYS A 59 -1.59 5.67 -12.66
C LYS A 59 -2.19 6.73 -13.58
N THR A 60 -3.28 7.38 -13.21
CA THR A 60 -3.94 8.38 -14.07
C THR A 60 -3.10 9.65 -14.27
N LYS A 61 -2.23 10.00 -13.31
CA LYS A 61 -1.27 11.12 -13.41
C LYS A 61 0.03 10.76 -14.11
N GLY A 62 0.19 9.49 -14.53
CA GLY A 62 1.40 9.02 -15.19
C GLY A 62 2.64 9.03 -14.27
N TYR A 63 2.47 8.88 -12.95
CA TYR A 63 3.61 8.91 -12.03
C TYR A 63 4.46 7.66 -12.15
N PHE A 64 3.84 6.51 -12.40
CA PHE A 64 4.57 5.27 -12.67
C PHE A 64 5.36 5.35 -13.98
N GLU A 65 4.75 5.86 -15.03
CA GLU A 65 5.36 6.01 -16.35
C GLU A 65 6.56 6.96 -16.31
N LYS A 66 6.51 8.04 -15.53
CA LYS A 66 7.64 8.98 -15.29
C LYS A 66 8.84 8.31 -14.63
N GLU A 67 8.60 7.23 -13.86
CA GLU A 67 9.64 6.42 -13.25
C GLU A 67 10.08 5.24 -14.13
N GLY A 68 9.62 5.19 -15.39
CA GLY A 68 9.92 4.09 -16.33
C GLY A 68 9.23 2.78 -15.97
N LEU A 69 8.07 2.82 -15.30
CA LEU A 69 7.31 1.66 -14.88
C LEU A 69 5.99 1.54 -15.65
N ASP A 70 5.66 0.32 -16.06
CA ASP A 70 4.33 -0.07 -16.54
C ASP A 70 3.65 -0.89 -15.43
N VAL A 71 2.82 -0.21 -14.61
CA VAL A 71 2.18 -0.81 -13.43
C VAL A 71 0.76 -1.23 -13.76
N SER A 72 0.46 -2.53 -13.67
CA SER A 72 -0.92 -3.01 -13.56
C SER A 72 -1.35 -2.99 -12.09
N VAL A 73 -2.59 -2.57 -11.81
CA VAL A 73 -3.15 -2.52 -10.45
C VAL A 73 -4.37 -3.42 -10.40
N ASP A 74 -4.28 -4.51 -9.65
CA ASP A 74 -5.35 -5.49 -9.51
C ASP A 74 -6.03 -5.39 -8.14
N VAL A 75 -7.33 -5.65 -8.09
CA VAL A 75 -8.10 -5.73 -6.84
C VAL A 75 -7.69 -6.93 -5.99
N GLY A 76 -7.82 -6.79 -4.67
CA GLY A 76 -7.54 -7.83 -3.69
C GLY A 76 -8.78 -8.36 -2.98
N ALA A 77 -8.54 -9.37 -2.14
CA ALA A 77 -9.56 -10.02 -1.29
C ALA A 77 -9.08 -10.16 0.17
N GLY A 78 -8.20 -9.26 0.61
CA GLY A 78 -7.61 -9.22 1.94
C GLY A 78 -6.08 -9.33 1.93
N SER A 79 -5.45 -8.83 2.97
CA SER A 79 -3.99 -8.77 3.11
C SER A 79 -3.31 -10.13 2.97
N GLY A 80 -3.93 -11.21 3.49
CA GLY A 80 -3.41 -12.56 3.32
C GLY A 80 -3.37 -13.02 1.86
N ALA A 81 -4.34 -12.60 1.03
CA ALA A 81 -4.34 -12.89 -0.40
C ALA A 81 -3.21 -12.15 -1.11
N THR A 82 -2.94 -10.87 -0.75
CA THR A 82 -1.81 -10.10 -1.27
C THR A 82 -0.49 -10.77 -0.97
N VAL A 83 -0.25 -11.15 0.29
CA VAL A 83 0.98 -11.87 0.69
C VAL A 83 1.17 -13.12 -0.15
N ASN A 84 0.13 -13.96 -0.29
CA ASN A 84 0.19 -15.18 -1.09
C ASN A 84 0.50 -14.90 -2.57
N ARG A 85 -0.08 -13.86 -3.17
CA ARG A 85 0.17 -13.46 -4.57
C ARG A 85 1.62 -13.03 -4.78
N ILE A 86 2.20 -12.27 -3.85
CA ILE A 86 3.61 -11.83 -3.95
C ILE A 86 4.54 -13.03 -3.76
N VAL A 87 4.29 -13.88 -2.78
CA VAL A 87 5.14 -15.05 -2.48
C VAL A 87 5.10 -16.09 -3.60
N SER A 88 3.94 -16.29 -4.23
CA SER A 88 3.81 -17.19 -5.39
C SER A 88 4.43 -16.62 -6.68
N GLY A 89 4.81 -15.34 -6.69
CA GLY A 89 5.33 -14.65 -7.87
C GLY A 89 4.25 -14.28 -8.90
N SER A 90 2.95 -14.38 -8.56
CA SER A 90 1.88 -13.90 -9.44
C SER A 90 1.84 -12.38 -9.50
N HIS A 91 2.27 -11.70 -8.43
CA HIS A 91 2.44 -10.24 -8.36
C HIS A 91 3.83 -9.90 -7.82
N ASP A 92 4.31 -8.71 -8.20
CA ASP A 92 5.65 -8.22 -7.86
C ASP A 92 5.62 -7.34 -6.61
N ALA A 93 4.49 -6.65 -6.40
CA ALA A 93 4.24 -5.75 -5.28
C ALA A 93 2.75 -5.71 -4.91
N GLY A 94 2.43 -5.08 -3.78
CA GLY A 94 1.03 -4.90 -3.36
C GLY A 94 0.92 -4.24 -2.00
N THR A 95 -0.32 -4.16 -1.47
CA THR A 95 -0.60 -3.62 -0.14
C THR A 95 -1.06 -4.72 0.81
N ALA A 96 -0.60 -4.69 2.06
CA ALA A 96 -1.13 -5.55 3.12
C ALA A 96 -0.90 -4.95 4.52
N ASP A 97 -1.72 -5.39 5.48
CA ASP A 97 -1.58 -5.07 6.90
C ASP A 97 -0.31 -5.69 7.49
N MET A 98 0.40 -4.91 8.32
CA MET A 98 1.69 -5.29 8.88
C MET A 98 1.60 -6.51 9.80
N SER A 99 0.51 -6.70 10.56
CA SER A 99 0.36 -7.89 11.41
C SER A 99 0.27 -9.17 10.58
N THR A 100 -0.40 -9.12 9.41
CA THR A 100 -0.43 -10.24 8.45
C THR A 100 0.96 -10.54 7.88
N VAL A 101 1.73 -9.51 7.58
CA VAL A 101 3.11 -9.65 7.08
C VAL A 101 4.02 -10.28 8.14
N ILE A 102 3.96 -9.79 9.39
CA ILE A 102 4.74 -10.30 10.52
C ILE A 102 4.39 -11.76 10.79
N GLU A 103 3.09 -12.10 10.83
CA GLU A 103 2.63 -13.49 11.01
C GLU A 103 3.21 -14.41 9.94
N PHE A 104 3.12 -13.99 8.67
CA PHE A 104 3.64 -14.78 7.56
C PHE A 104 5.15 -15.00 7.67
N LEU A 105 5.93 -13.94 7.87
CA LEU A 105 7.39 -14.00 7.96
C LEU A 105 7.85 -14.83 9.16
N GLY A 106 7.18 -14.68 10.31
CA GLY A 106 7.50 -15.43 11.52
C GLY A 106 7.21 -16.93 11.42
N ASN A 107 6.18 -17.31 10.67
CA ASN A 107 5.80 -18.72 10.45
C ASN A 107 6.56 -19.39 9.30
N ASN A 108 7.18 -18.62 8.40
CA ASN A 108 7.84 -19.10 7.20
C ASN A 108 9.28 -18.57 7.08
N PRO A 109 10.20 -18.89 8.03
CA PRO A 109 11.54 -18.29 8.09
C PRO A 109 12.43 -18.61 6.89
N GLY A 110 12.08 -19.58 6.05
CA GLY A 110 12.82 -19.96 4.84
C GLY A 110 12.11 -19.63 3.52
N ALA A 111 10.90 -19.05 3.56
CA ALA A 111 10.12 -18.79 2.36
C ALA A 111 10.69 -17.64 1.50
N THR A 112 10.26 -17.59 0.24
CA THR A 112 10.48 -16.44 -0.64
C THR A 112 10.05 -15.17 0.07
N ARG A 113 11.00 -14.24 0.21
CA ARG A 113 10.84 -13.07 1.07
C ARG A 113 10.09 -11.96 0.34
N LEU A 114 9.36 -11.21 1.12
CA LEU A 114 8.84 -9.91 0.76
C LEU A 114 9.26 -8.92 1.86
N GLN A 115 9.35 -7.65 1.52
CA GLN A 115 9.60 -6.60 2.50
C GLN A 115 8.59 -5.47 2.31
N ALA A 116 8.20 -4.84 3.40
CA ALA A 116 7.53 -3.56 3.37
C ALA A 116 8.55 -2.47 3.03
N VAL A 117 8.18 -1.54 2.13
CA VAL A 117 9.06 -0.46 1.66
C VAL A 117 8.46 0.93 1.85
N TYR A 118 7.16 1.00 2.21
CA TYR A 118 6.45 2.25 2.47
C TYR A 118 5.26 1.99 3.38
N LEU A 119 5.24 2.59 4.56
CA LEU A 119 4.11 2.48 5.48
C LEU A 119 2.97 3.40 5.03
N LEU A 120 1.76 2.84 4.83
CA LEU A 120 0.59 3.63 4.45
C LEU A 120 -0.11 4.20 5.69
N TYR A 121 -0.40 3.36 6.69
CA TYR A 121 -1.17 3.76 7.87
C TYR A 121 -0.29 3.71 9.12
N ASN A 122 0.01 4.88 9.68
CA ASN A 122 0.77 4.99 10.93
C ASN A 122 -0.04 4.61 12.17
N ARG A 123 -1.34 4.43 12.02
CA ARG A 123 -2.27 4.01 13.07
C ARG A 123 -3.15 2.89 12.54
N SER A 124 -3.42 1.90 13.38
CA SER A 124 -4.40 0.86 13.07
C SER A 124 -5.79 1.45 12.91
N THR A 125 -6.49 0.99 11.89
CA THR A 125 -7.91 1.30 11.63
C THR A 125 -8.79 0.06 11.77
N LEU A 126 -8.24 -1.03 12.33
CA LEU A 126 -8.92 -2.32 12.48
C LEU A 126 -10.05 -2.21 13.50
N VAL A 127 -11.23 -2.71 13.13
CA VAL A 127 -12.42 -2.74 13.99
C VAL A 127 -13.23 -4.02 13.82
N ILE A 128 -13.94 -4.40 14.88
CA ILE A 128 -15.11 -5.26 14.80
C ILE A 128 -16.34 -4.37 14.89
N MET A 129 -17.27 -4.54 13.96
CA MET A 129 -18.51 -3.74 13.93
C MET A 129 -19.71 -4.66 14.11
N THR A 130 -20.71 -4.18 14.83
CA THR A 130 -21.96 -4.88 15.08
C THR A 130 -23.12 -3.89 15.13
N LEU A 131 -24.34 -4.38 15.04
CA LEU A 131 -25.53 -3.57 15.27
C LEU A 131 -26.02 -3.79 16.71
N LYS A 132 -26.55 -2.77 17.36
CA LYS A 132 -27.10 -2.84 18.73
C LYS A 132 -28.08 -3.99 18.92
N LYS A 133 -28.86 -4.32 17.88
CA LYS A 133 -29.81 -5.45 17.89
C LYS A 133 -29.16 -6.83 18.10
N SER A 134 -27.84 -6.98 17.89
CA SER A 134 -27.11 -8.23 18.14
C SER A 134 -26.86 -8.50 19.62
N GLY A 135 -27.10 -7.51 20.49
CA GLY A 135 -26.82 -7.59 21.93
C GLY A 135 -25.35 -7.53 22.31
N ILE A 136 -24.45 -7.21 21.36
CA ILE A 136 -23.01 -7.03 21.60
C ILE A 136 -22.77 -5.55 21.97
N ASN A 137 -22.58 -5.27 23.28
CA ASN A 137 -22.44 -3.92 23.80
C ASN A 137 -21.01 -3.58 24.23
N LYS A 138 -20.19 -4.60 24.47
CA LYS A 138 -18.77 -4.49 24.83
C LYS A 138 -17.97 -5.56 24.10
N PRO A 139 -16.64 -5.38 23.93
CA PRO A 139 -15.81 -6.30 23.20
C PRO A 139 -15.87 -7.76 23.68
N GLN A 140 -16.01 -7.97 24.99
CA GLN A 140 -16.08 -9.30 25.59
C GLN A 140 -17.34 -10.09 25.16
N ASP A 141 -18.40 -9.39 24.76
CA ASP A 141 -19.64 -10.03 24.28
C ASP A 141 -19.47 -10.73 22.91
N LEU A 142 -18.29 -10.57 22.27
CA LEU A 142 -17.93 -11.28 21.06
C LEU A 142 -17.72 -12.80 21.28
N ALA A 143 -17.48 -13.24 22.52
CA ALA A 143 -17.37 -14.66 22.84
C ALA A 143 -18.67 -15.40 22.46
N GLY A 144 -18.57 -16.52 21.74
CA GLY A 144 -19.69 -17.32 21.25
C GLY A 144 -20.40 -16.76 20.02
N LYS A 145 -19.95 -15.64 19.45
CA LYS A 145 -20.63 -14.95 18.33
C LYS A 145 -20.11 -15.37 16.97
N LYS A 146 -20.94 -15.12 15.94
CA LYS A 146 -20.63 -15.34 14.52
C LYS A 146 -20.18 -14.03 13.89
N ILE A 147 -18.95 -14.00 13.37
CA ILE A 147 -18.38 -12.80 12.72
C ILE A 147 -18.25 -13.07 11.22
N ALA A 148 -18.87 -12.25 10.39
CA ALA A 148 -18.71 -12.29 8.95
C ALA A 148 -17.32 -11.71 8.56
N ALA A 149 -16.47 -12.54 7.95
CA ALA A 149 -15.14 -12.12 7.54
C ALA A 149 -14.62 -13.00 6.38
N PRO A 150 -14.05 -12.40 5.33
CA PRO A 150 -13.30 -13.15 4.32
C PRO A 150 -12.14 -13.94 4.93
N VAL A 151 -11.75 -15.05 4.30
CA VAL A 151 -10.67 -15.92 4.83
C VAL A 151 -9.33 -15.19 4.97
N PHE A 152 -9.04 -14.28 4.04
CA PHE A 152 -7.76 -13.54 3.98
C PHE A 152 -7.84 -12.12 4.56
N ASP A 153 -8.94 -11.80 5.24
CA ASP A 153 -9.17 -10.48 5.85
C ASP A 153 -8.15 -10.20 6.97
N SER A 154 -7.55 -9.00 6.96
CA SER A 154 -6.52 -8.60 7.92
C SER A 154 -7.03 -8.51 9.35
N VAL A 155 -8.27 -8.02 9.53
CA VAL A 155 -8.88 -7.88 10.87
C VAL A 155 -9.14 -9.26 11.46
N ARG A 156 -9.66 -10.20 10.64
CA ARG A 156 -9.79 -11.60 11.04
C ARG A 156 -8.44 -12.22 11.39
N LYS A 157 -7.44 -11.97 10.58
CA LYS A 157 -6.06 -12.43 10.82
C LYS A 157 -5.50 -11.85 12.13
N ALA A 158 -5.71 -10.57 12.41
CA ALA A 158 -5.24 -9.93 13.64
C ALA A 158 -6.15 -10.18 14.86
N PHE A 159 -7.31 -10.87 14.69
CA PHE A 159 -8.27 -11.10 15.78
C PHE A 159 -7.67 -11.80 17.01
N PRO A 160 -6.75 -12.79 16.91
CA PRO A 160 -6.13 -13.38 18.08
C PRO A 160 -5.37 -12.37 18.95
N ILE A 161 -4.77 -11.33 18.35
CA ILE A 161 -4.11 -10.24 19.09
C ILE A 161 -5.18 -9.47 19.88
N TYR A 162 -6.27 -9.10 19.19
CA TYR A 162 -7.38 -8.38 19.81
C TYR A 162 -8.07 -9.17 20.92
N ALA A 163 -8.38 -10.44 20.66
CA ALA A 163 -9.01 -11.34 21.62
C ALA A 163 -8.20 -11.45 22.92
N ARG A 164 -6.86 -11.56 22.80
CA ARG A 164 -5.95 -11.55 23.94
C ARG A 164 -6.02 -10.23 24.71
N ALA A 165 -6.00 -9.09 24.00
CA ALA A 165 -6.07 -7.78 24.63
C ALA A 165 -7.38 -7.52 25.40
N ILE A 166 -8.51 -8.04 24.89
CA ILE A 166 -9.82 -7.92 25.55
C ILE A 166 -10.15 -9.07 26.51
N GLY A 167 -9.27 -10.06 26.68
CA GLY A 167 -9.40 -11.14 27.65
C GLY A 167 -10.40 -12.23 27.26
N ILE A 168 -10.58 -12.53 25.97
CA ILE A 168 -11.42 -13.66 25.52
C ILE A 168 -10.57 -14.72 24.78
N ASP A 169 -11.03 -15.98 24.81
CA ASP A 169 -10.42 -17.01 23.94
C ASP A 169 -10.89 -16.82 22.51
N PRO A 170 -9.97 -16.58 21.55
CA PRO A 170 -10.33 -16.41 20.13
C PRO A 170 -11.07 -17.61 19.53
N LYS A 171 -10.92 -18.81 20.10
CA LYS A 171 -11.60 -20.04 19.65
C LYS A 171 -13.10 -20.04 19.95
N THR A 172 -13.57 -19.16 20.85
CA THR A 172 -15.00 -19.02 21.14
C THR A 172 -15.76 -18.32 20.04
N VAL A 173 -15.06 -17.59 19.14
CA VAL A 173 -15.67 -16.87 18.03
C VAL A 173 -15.72 -17.76 16.79
N THR A 174 -16.87 -17.75 16.10
CA THR A 174 -17.03 -18.43 14.81
C THR A 174 -16.93 -17.45 13.67
N PHE A 175 -15.90 -17.59 12.82
CA PHE A 175 -15.80 -16.80 11.59
C PHE A 175 -16.58 -17.47 10.46
N LEU A 176 -17.53 -16.73 9.87
CA LEU A 176 -18.22 -17.12 8.64
C LEU A 176 -17.34 -16.79 7.45
N ASN A 177 -16.96 -17.79 6.66
CA ASN A 177 -16.18 -17.61 5.43
C ASN A 177 -17.09 -17.06 4.33
N ILE A 178 -16.89 -15.81 3.95
CA ILE A 178 -17.79 -15.10 3.03
C ILE A 178 -17.00 -14.35 1.95
N ASP A 179 -17.69 -14.00 0.88
CA ASP A 179 -17.18 -13.07 -0.12
C ASP A 179 -17.16 -11.64 0.46
N PRO A 180 -16.09 -10.84 0.18
CA PRO A 180 -16.01 -9.45 0.61
C PRO A 180 -17.23 -8.60 0.26
N ALA A 181 -17.91 -8.87 -0.86
CA ALA A 181 -19.02 -8.07 -1.34
C ALA A 181 -20.30 -8.16 -0.49
N ILE A 182 -20.48 -9.25 0.28
CA ILE A 182 -21.68 -9.49 1.08
C ILE A 182 -21.48 -9.30 2.58
N ARG A 183 -20.27 -8.97 3.00
CA ARG A 183 -19.86 -8.92 4.41
C ARG A 183 -20.81 -8.10 5.29
N GLU A 184 -21.05 -6.85 4.95
CA GLU A 184 -21.91 -5.96 5.70
C GLU A 184 -23.40 -6.34 5.59
N THR A 185 -23.80 -6.90 4.46
CA THR A 185 -25.19 -7.36 4.22
C THR A 185 -25.60 -8.46 5.20
N LEU A 186 -24.68 -9.39 5.54
CA LEU A 186 -24.99 -10.46 6.50
C LEU A 186 -25.31 -9.92 7.89
N VAL A 187 -24.59 -8.86 8.33
CA VAL A 187 -24.87 -8.21 9.62
C VAL A 187 -26.21 -7.46 9.57
N ILE A 188 -26.51 -6.75 8.46
CA ILE A 188 -27.79 -6.06 8.28
C ILE A 188 -28.94 -7.05 8.37
N ARG A 189 -28.82 -8.23 7.76
CA ARG A 189 -29.85 -9.30 7.78
C ARG A 189 -29.92 -10.08 9.10
N GLY A 190 -28.89 -9.94 9.97
CA GLY A 190 -28.80 -10.72 11.21
C GLY A 190 -28.33 -12.16 11.00
N GLU A 191 -27.74 -12.47 9.84
CA GLU A 191 -27.15 -13.77 9.52
C GLU A 191 -25.75 -13.90 10.14
N ALA A 192 -25.13 -12.79 10.51
CA ALA A 192 -23.94 -12.66 11.33
C ALA A 192 -24.18 -11.65 12.46
N ASP A 193 -23.60 -11.89 13.63
CA ASP A 193 -23.72 -11.01 14.80
C ASP A 193 -22.84 -9.76 14.68
N ALA A 194 -21.70 -9.90 14.00
CA ALA A 194 -20.71 -8.87 13.81
C ALA A 194 -19.98 -9.04 12.47
N THR A 195 -19.16 -8.04 12.11
CA THR A 195 -18.27 -8.09 10.95
C THR A 195 -16.90 -7.51 11.28
N THR A 196 -15.88 -8.01 10.61
CA THR A 196 -14.56 -7.37 10.53
C THR A 196 -14.60 -6.16 9.61
N GLY A 197 -13.68 -5.22 9.78
CA GLY A 197 -13.51 -4.11 8.85
C GLY A 197 -12.51 -3.06 9.33
N PHE A 198 -12.39 -2.00 8.57
CA PHE A 198 -11.71 -0.78 8.95
C PHE A 198 -12.73 0.27 9.41
N GLU A 199 -12.32 1.28 10.15
CA GLU A 199 -13.22 2.35 10.64
C GLU A 199 -14.12 2.93 9.55
N LEU A 200 -13.62 3.04 8.31
CA LEU A 200 -14.37 3.53 7.14
C LEU A 200 -15.57 2.63 6.75
N ASN A 201 -15.55 1.33 7.09
CA ASN A 201 -16.62 0.40 6.72
C ASN A 201 -17.93 0.66 7.49
N ARG A 202 -17.90 1.51 8.54
CA ARG A 202 -19.12 2.07 9.13
C ARG A 202 -19.99 2.75 8.05
N LEU A 203 -19.38 3.49 7.13
CA LEU A 203 -20.11 4.12 6.02
C LEU A 203 -20.73 3.09 5.08
N THR A 204 -20.07 1.95 4.87
CA THR A 204 -20.63 0.85 4.08
C THR A 204 -21.86 0.22 4.77
N LEU A 205 -21.84 0.07 6.10
CA LEU A 205 -23.02 -0.39 6.85
C LEU A 205 -24.18 0.58 6.71
N ILE A 206 -23.93 1.90 6.81
CA ILE A 206 -24.95 2.94 6.62
C ILE A 206 -25.51 2.89 5.19
N GLN A 207 -24.65 2.77 4.19
CA GLN A 207 -25.05 2.61 2.78
C GLN A 207 -25.94 1.38 2.55
N ARG A 208 -25.73 0.32 3.35
CA ARG A 208 -26.54 -0.91 3.32
C ARG A 208 -27.79 -0.85 4.18
N GLY A 209 -28.10 0.31 4.77
CA GLY A 209 -29.34 0.58 5.50
C GLY A 209 -29.25 0.53 7.02
N ALA A 210 -28.05 0.42 7.62
CA ALA A 210 -27.92 0.61 9.05
C ALA A 210 -28.10 2.09 9.41
N LYS A 211 -28.75 2.35 10.56
CA LYS A 211 -28.68 3.70 11.16
C LYS A 211 -27.36 3.86 11.88
N ASP A 212 -26.82 5.06 11.81
CA ASP A 212 -25.52 5.36 12.38
C ASP A 212 -25.46 5.12 13.89
N GLU A 213 -26.51 5.54 14.60
CA GLU A 213 -26.68 5.36 16.03
C GLU A 213 -26.79 3.89 16.46
N ASP A 214 -27.09 2.96 15.53
CA ASP A 214 -27.23 1.53 15.82
C ASP A 214 -25.93 0.76 15.64
N ILE A 215 -24.85 1.38 15.17
CA ILE A 215 -23.57 0.73 14.91
C ILE A 215 -22.64 0.85 16.14
N ASN A 216 -22.29 -0.28 16.73
CA ASN A 216 -21.19 -0.36 17.68
C ASN A 216 -19.89 -0.69 16.95
N MET A 217 -18.81 0.03 17.27
CA MET A 217 -17.46 -0.19 16.75
C MET A 217 -16.50 -0.49 17.88
N PHE A 218 -15.86 -1.63 17.83
CA PHE A 218 -14.82 -2.06 18.76
C PHE A 218 -13.46 -1.94 18.05
N ARG A 219 -12.77 -0.83 18.26
CA ARG A 219 -11.47 -0.57 17.65
C ARG A 219 -10.38 -1.34 18.38
N TYR A 220 -9.42 -1.83 17.64
CA TYR A 220 -8.25 -2.47 18.23
C TYR A 220 -7.42 -1.48 19.07
N THR A 221 -7.37 -0.22 18.66
CA THR A 221 -6.73 0.86 19.43
C THR A 221 -7.37 1.10 20.80
N ASP A 222 -8.69 0.90 20.93
CA ASP A 222 -9.39 1.08 22.22
C ASP A 222 -9.04 -0.03 23.23
N ALA A 223 -8.51 -1.17 22.73
CA ALA A 223 -7.95 -2.24 23.55
C ALA A 223 -6.45 -2.03 23.88
N GLY A 224 -5.90 -0.85 23.62
CA GLY A 224 -4.50 -0.51 23.89
C GLY A 224 -3.49 -1.02 22.86
N LEU A 225 -3.96 -1.55 21.73
CA LEU A 225 -3.09 -2.07 20.68
C LEU A 225 -2.58 -0.94 19.79
N ASN A 226 -1.28 -0.69 19.83
CA ASN A 226 -0.60 0.29 18.99
C ASN A 226 0.03 -0.43 17.79
N LEU A 227 -0.79 -0.73 16.78
CA LEU A 227 -0.40 -1.47 15.59
C LEU A 227 -0.28 -0.53 14.39
N TYR A 228 0.71 -0.75 13.55
CA TYR A 228 0.71 -0.23 12.18
C TYR A 228 -0.34 -0.96 11.34
N GLY A 229 -0.94 -0.24 10.41
CA GLY A 229 -1.85 -0.83 9.44
C GLY A 229 -1.13 -1.24 8.16
N ASN A 230 -1.70 -0.87 7.02
CA ASN A 230 -1.20 -1.29 5.71
C ASN A 230 0.15 -0.65 5.34
N ALA A 231 0.94 -1.43 4.61
CA ALA A 231 2.18 -1.00 3.96
C ALA A 231 2.21 -1.45 2.50
N VAL A 232 3.06 -0.81 1.69
CA VAL A 232 3.45 -1.30 0.36
C VAL A 232 4.51 -2.36 0.54
N LEU A 233 4.24 -3.54 -0.02
CA LEU A 233 5.11 -4.71 -0.02
C LEU A 233 5.71 -4.91 -1.40
N VAL A 234 6.94 -5.39 -1.43
CA VAL A 234 7.64 -5.76 -2.67
C VAL A 234 8.29 -7.13 -2.50
N SER A 235 8.26 -7.94 -3.56
CA SER A 235 8.94 -9.24 -3.57
C SER A 235 10.46 -9.09 -3.47
N SER A 236 11.14 -10.01 -2.79
CA SER A 236 12.61 -10.03 -2.73
C SER A 236 13.24 -10.16 -4.12
N LYS A 237 12.54 -10.83 -5.05
CA LYS A 237 12.99 -10.90 -6.44
C LYS A 237 13.12 -9.50 -7.04
N MET A 238 12.06 -8.68 -6.93
CA MET A 238 12.08 -7.32 -7.47
C MET A 238 13.11 -6.43 -6.76
N ILE A 239 13.27 -6.58 -5.43
CA ILE A 239 14.27 -5.84 -4.65
C ILE A 239 15.70 -6.15 -5.14
N ASN A 240 16.01 -7.42 -5.41
CA ASN A 240 17.34 -7.86 -5.79
C ASN A 240 17.65 -7.61 -7.27
N GLU A 241 16.68 -7.84 -8.16
CA GLU A 241 16.89 -7.75 -9.60
C GLU A 241 16.68 -6.34 -10.15
N ASN A 242 15.76 -5.56 -9.56
CA ASN A 242 15.35 -4.24 -10.03
C ASN A 242 15.18 -3.19 -8.91
N PRO A 243 16.19 -2.92 -8.07
CA PRO A 243 16.07 -1.98 -6.94
C PRO A 243 15.71 -0.55 -7.39
N LYS A 244 16.10 -0.15 -8.60
CA LYS A 244 15.70 1.15 -9.17
C LYS A 244 14.20 1.20 -9.43
N ALA A 245 13.59 0.13 -9.91
CA ALA A 245 12.15 0.03 -10.13
C ALA A 245 11.39 0.09 -8.78
N VAL A 246 11.92 -0.53 -7.71
CA VAL A 246 11.34 -0.41 -6.36
C VAL A 246 11.37 1.04 -5.88
N SER A 247 12.52 1.74 -6.02
CA SER A 247 12.63 3.16 -5.66
C SER A 247 11.67 4.03 -6.48
N GLY A 248 11.54 3.76 -7.79
CA GLY A 248 10.59 4.46 -8.68
C GLY A 248 9.14 4.23 -8.25
N LEU A 249 8.77 2.98 -7.93
CA LEU A 249 7.44 2.63 -7.44
C LEU A 249 7.10 3.42 -6.16
N VAL A 250 8.03 3.45 -5.20
CA VAL A 250 7.85 4.17 -3.94
C VAL A 250 7.74 5.68 -4.16
N ARG A 251 8.55 6.28 -5.06
CA ARG A 251 8.44 7.72 -5.39
C ARG A 251 7.09 8.05 -6.02
N ALA A 252 6.64 7.25 -6.99
CA ALA A 252 5.35 7.45 -7.65
C ALA A 252 4.18 7.36 -6.66
N ILE A 253 4.19 6.37 -5.76
CA ILE A 253 3.18 6.22 -4.70
C ILE A 253 3.23 7.41 -3.73
N ASN A 254 4.43 7.86 -3.34
CA ASN A 254 4.59 9.00 -2.44
C ASN A 254 4.03 10.30 -3.04
N LEU A 255 4.31 10.57 -4.32
CA LEU A 255 3.75 11.74 -5.02
C LEU A 255 2.22 11.68 -5.06
N ALA A 256 1.66 10.53 -5.42
CA ALA A 256 0.21 10.36 -5.43
C ALA A 256 -0.42 10.48 -4.03
N MET A 257 0.28 10.03 -2.98
CA MET A 257 -0.17 10.19 -1.60
C MET A 257 -0.21 11.67 -1.20
N LEU A 258 0.84 12.43 -1.52
CA LEU A 258 0.89 13.89 -1.28
C LEU A 258 -0.24 14.62 -2.00
N ASP A 259 -0.49 14.27 -3.27
CA ASP A 259 -1.60 14.84 -4.04
C ASP A 259 -2.97 14.43 -3.48
N THR A 260 -3.11 13.18 -3.04
CA THR A 260 -4.34 12.68 -2.40
C THR A 260 -4.65 13.44 -1.11
N ILE A 261 -3.64 13.74 -0.30
CA ILE A 261 -3.80 14.55 0.92
C ILE A 261 -4.19 15.99 0.56
N ALA A 262 -3.59 16.56 -0.47
CA ALA A 262 -3.86 17.92 -0.92
C ALA A 262 -5.22 18.08 -1.61
N ASN A 263 -5.67 17.07 -2.36
CA ASN A 263 -6.92 17.07 -3.13
C ASN A 263 -7.56 15.67 -3.16
N PRO A 264 -8.24 15.27 -2.09
CA PRO A 264 -8.88 13.94 -2.01
C PRO A 264 -9.92 13.70 -3.11
N GLU A 265 -10.61 14.74 -3.56
CA GLU A 265 -11.61 14.68 -4.62
C GLU A 265 -11.01 14.23 -5.97
N GLU A 266 -9.77 14.66 -6.27
CA GLU A 266 -9.06 14.24 -7.48
C GLU A 266 -8.74 12.73 -7.43
N ALA A 267 -8.33 12.23 -6.28
CA ALA A 267 -8.06 10.80 -6.09
C ALA A 267 -9.33 9.94 -6.28
N ILE A 268 -10.50 10.42 -5.82
CA ILE A 268 -11.77 9.72 -6.03
C ILE A 268 -12.16 9.73 -7.51
N ARG A 269 -11.99 10.87 -8.22
CA ARG A 269 -12.23 10.90 -9.67
C ARG A 269 -11.32 9.93 -10.43
N ALA A 270 -10.05 9.80 -10.01
CA ALA A 270 -9.14 8.80 -10.58
C ALA A 270 -9.63 7.37 -10.32
N ASN A 271 -10.14 7.09 -9.12
CA ASN A 271 -10.69 5.78 -8.77
C ASN A 271 -11.89 5.41 -9.66
N LYS A 272 -12.75 6.37 -9.97
CA LYS A 272 -13.93 6.17 -10.84
C LYS A 272 -13.59 5.75 -12.27
N VAL A 273 -12.39 6.01 -12.74
CA VAL A 273 -11.90 5.52 -14.04
C VAL A 273 -11.83 3.98 -14.06
N PHE A 274 -11.51 3.38 -12.90
CA PHE A 274 -11.34 1.92 -12.75
C PHE A 274 -12.62 1.22 -12.31
N ASP A 275 -13.47 1.90 -11.53
CA ASP A 275 -14.79 1.41 -11.15
C ASP A 275 -15.84 2.53 -11.30
N ARG A 276 -16.61 2.45 -12.38
CA ARG A 276 -17.65 3.46 -12.71
C ARG A 276 -18.85 3.43 -11.79
N LEU A 277 -19.00 2.38 -10.98
CA LEU A 277 -20.15 2.17 -10.12
C LEU A 277 -19.98 2.76 -8.71
N ILE A 278 -18.81 3.30 -8.39
CA ILE A 278 -18.56 3.87 -7.06
C ILE A 278 -19.43 5.12 -6.83
N ASP A 279 -19.94 5.25 -5.61
CA ASP A 279 -20.53 6.48 -5.12
C ASP A 279 -19.43 7.43 -4.64
N GLU A 280 -19.17 8.48 -5.43
CA GLU A 280 -18.03 9.39 -5.18
C GLU A 280 -18.11 10.04 -3.79
N LYS A 281 -19.34 10.38 -3.31
CA LYS A 281 -19.52 11.00 -2.00
C LYS A 281 -19.10 10.05 -0.88
N THR A 282 -19.60 8.83 -0.91
CA THR A 282 -19.27 7.81 0.10
C THR A 282 -17.78 7.46 0.05
N GLU A 283 -17.21 7.30 -1.14
CA GLU A 283 -15.79 6.95 -1.29
C GLU A 283 -14.88 8.11 -0.84
N LEU A 284 -15.29 9.37 -1.06
CA LEU A 284 -14.57 10.53 -0.52
C LEU A 284 -14.61 10.56 1.02
N ASP A 285 -15.77 10.28 1.62
CA ASP A 285 -15.89 10.22 3.07
C ASP A 285 -15.05 9.08 3.66
N LYS A 286 -15.00 7.91 3.01
CA LYS A 286 -14.08 6.79 3.37
C LYS A 286 -12.63 7.22 3.28
N LEU A 287 -12.23 7.91 2.20
CA LEU A 287 -10.88 8.41 2.03
C LEU A 287 -10.51 9.40 3.13
N LYS A 288 -11.38 10.36 3.46
CA LYS A 288 -11.15 11.32 4.55
C LYS A 288 -10.95 10.65 5.91
N ILE A 289 -11.67 9.56 6.19
CA ILE A 289 -11.43 8.75 7.41
C ILE A 289 -10.04 8.12 7.35
N THR A 290 -9.66 7.54 6.23
CA THR A 290 -8.36 6.90 6.04
C THR A 290 -7.19 7.87 6.14
N LEU A 291 -7.34 9.08 5.59
CA LEU A 291 -6.30 10.11 5.65
C LEU A 291 -5.91 10.47 7.08
N ARG A 292 -6.81 10.33 8.08
CA ARG A 292 -6.48 10.53 9.51
C ARG A 292 -5.48 9.49 10.05
N ALA A 293 -5.36 8.32 9.40
CA ALA A 293 -4.38 7.31 9.75
C ALA A 293 -3.07 7.45 8.96
N ILE A 294 -3.08 8.23 7.88
CA ILE A 294 -1.95 8.50 6.99
C ILE A 294 -1.25 9.81 7.39
N ASP A 295 -2.02 10.90 7.44
CA ASP A 295 -1.53 12.25 7.74
C ASP A 295 -1.62 12.51 9.25
N THR A 296 -0.67 11.96 9.98
CA THR A 296 -0.54 12.01 11.43
C THR A 296 0.60 12.95 11.85
N ASP A 297 0.67 13.33 13.13
CA ASP A 297 1.80 14.10 13.65
C ASP A 297 3.13 13.40 13.39
N TYR A 298 3.14 12.05 13.46
CA TYR A 298 4.34 11.27 13.15
C TYR A 298 4.75 11.42 11.68
N SER A 299 3.83 11.25 10.73
CA SER A 299 4.14 11.37 9.29
C SER A 299 4.52 12.80 8.91
N ARG A 300 3.92 13.82 9.52
CA ARG A 300 4.29 15.23 9.36
C ARG A 300 5.70 15.51 9.88
N ALA A 301 6.06 14.92 11.03
CA ALA A 301 7.39 15.09 11.62
C ALA A 301 8.48 14.27 10.93
N ASN A 302 8.16 13.08 10.37
CA ASN A 302 9.15 12.11 9.88
C ASN A 302 9.05 11.82 8.38
N GLY A 303 8.03 12.32 7.71
CA GLY A 303 7.69 12.07 6.31
C GLY A 303 6.81 10.83 6.13
N LEU A 304 5.92 10.87 5.15
CA LEU A 304 5.08 9.76 4.75
C LEU A 304 5.92 8.50 4.48
N GLY A 305 5.35 7.35 4.66
CA GLY A 305 6.00 6.06 4.40
C GLY A 305 6.96 5.58 5.48
N SER A 306 7.37 6.45 6.44
CA SER A 306 8.28 6.08 7.52
C SER A 306 7.55 5.42 8.70
N LEU A 307 8.30 4.71 9.54
CA LEU A 307 7.80 4.11 10.78
C LEU A 307 8.79 4.33 11.95
N ASN A 308 8.27 4.20 13.15
CA ASN A 308 9.07 4.09 14.37
C ASN A 308 9.39 2.61 14.63
N LYS A 309 10.66 2.29 14.69
CA LYS A 309 11.13 0.90 14.85
C LYS A 309 10.63 0.26 16.14
N LEU A 310 10.58 1.01 17.24
CA LEU A 310 10.10 0.51 18.53
C LEU A 310 8.61 0.10 18.46
N VAL A 311 7.77 0.85 17.73
CA VAL A 311 6.36 0.49 17.53
C VAL A 311 6.26 -0.80 16.71
N LEU A 312 7.10 -0.96 15.68
CA LEU A 312 7.14 -2.19 14.91
C LEU A 312 7.63 -3.39 15.74
N ASP A 313 8.67 -3.21 16.55
CA ASP A 313 9.18 -4.28 17.44
C ASP A 313 8.08 -4.72 18.44
N ASN A 314 7.34 -3.78 19.04
CA ASN A 314 6.21 -4.10 19.92
C ASN A 314 5.10 -4.85 19.15
N GLN A 315 4.78 -4.44 17.92
CA GLN A 315 3.82 -5.16 17.09
C GLN A 315 4.29 -6.59 16.76
N VAL A 316 5.58 -6.79 16.52
CA VAL A 316 6.17 -8.14 16.36
C VAL A 316 5.95 -8.98 17.60
N ASP A 317 6.14 -8.40 18.79
CA ASP A 317 5.92 -9.10 20.07
C ASP A 317 4.45 -9.47 20.27
N ASP A 318 3.51 -8.58 19.96
CA ASP A 318 2.07 -8.83 20.04
C ASP A 318 1.64 -9.96 19.08
N VAL A 319 2.11 -9.90 17.83
CA VAL A 319 1.84 -10.94 16.82
C VAL A 319 2.47 -12.27 17.24
N ALA A 320 3.74 -12.25 17.70
CA ALA A 320 4.43 -13.46 18.14
C ALA A 320 3.71 -14.15 19.30
N ALA A 321 3.23 -13.36 20.27
CA ALA A 321 2.50 -13.85 21.42
C ALA A 321 1.11 -14.42 21.05
N ALA A 322 0.43 -13.83 20.06
CA ALA A 322 -0.91 -14.27 19.65
C ALA A 322 -0.87 -15.52 18.76
N PHE A 323 0.19 -15.68 17.96
CA PHE A 323 0.27 -16.75 16.96
C PHE A 323 1.30 -17.85 17.29
N ASN A 324 2.04 -17.74 18.38
CA ASN A 324 3.16 -18.64 18.70
C ASN A 324 4.12 -18.80 17.53
N LEU A 325 4.64 -17.68 17.03
CA LEU A 325 5.48 -17.66 15.82
C LEU A 325 6.71 -18.57 16.01
N LYS A 326 7.10 -19.26 14.93
CA LYS A 326 8.34 -20.06 14.89
C LYS A 326 9.59 -19.21 15.11
N THR A 327 9.58 -17.98 14.58
CA THR A 327 10.64 -16.98 14.75
C THR A 327 10.04 -15.60 14.93
N LYS A 328 10.78 -14.70 15.61
CA LYS A 328 10.46 -13.28 15.65
C LYS A 328 11.29 -12.56 14.59
N PRO A 329 10.71 -12.12 13.45
CA PRO A 329 11.45 -11.38 12.46
C PRO A 329 11.82 -10.00 13.01
N SER A 330 13.05 -9.51 12.74
CA SER A 330 13.47 -8.17 13.17
C SER A 330 12.78 -7.09 12.33
N ALA A 331 12.68 -5.87 12.87
CA ALA A 331 12.11 -4.74 12.14
C ALA A 331 12.82 -4.49 10.80
N ASP A 332 14.15 -4.58 10.74
CA ASP A 332 14.94 -4.39 9.52
C ASP A 332 14.73 -5.52 8.49
N PHE A 333 14.31 -6.69 8.95
CA PHE A 333 13.93 -7.79 8.06
C PHE A 333 12.54 -7.57 7.45
N ILE A 334 11.64 -6.94 8.20
CA ILE A 334 10.26 -6.68 7.80
C ILE A 334 10.18 -5.45 6.90
N PHE A 335 10.88 -4.35 7.28
CA PHE A 335 10.75 -3.04 6.64
C PHE A 335 12.10 -2.52 6.14
N ASN A 336 12.16 -2.16 4.86
CA ASN A 336 13.35 -1.63 4.21
C ASN A 336 13.15 -0.13 3.87
N SER A 337 13.67 0.73 4.72
CA SER A 337 13.57 2.18 4.57
C SER A 337 14.49 2.78 3.49
N SER A 338 15.43 1.99 2.92
CA SER A 338 16.40 2.49 1.93
C SER A 338 15.75 2.92 0.61
N PHE A 339 14.52 2.47 0.35
CA PHE A 339 13.75 2.85 -0.83
C PHE A 339 12.93 4.12 -0.67
N LEU A 340 12.84 4.65 0.54
CA LEU A 340 12.08 5.89 0.80
C LEU A 340 12.78 7.09 0.14
N PRO A 341 12.05 7.99 -0.53
CA PRO A 341 12.59 9.27 -0.97
C PRO A 341 13.14 10.10 0.21
N PRO A 342 13.95 11.13 -0.04
CA PRO A 342 14.38 12.06 1.01
C PRO A 342 13.20 12.55 1.84
N LYS A 343 13.41 12.78 3.14
CA LYS A 343 12.34 13.21 4.05
C LYS A 343 11.62 14.48 3.55
N SER A 344 12.36 15.44 3.01
CA SER A 344 11.82 16.70 2.47
C SER A 344 10.79 16.48 1.35
N GLU A 345 10.86 15.38 0.61
CA GLU A 345 9.94 15.01 -0.48
C GLU A 345 8.72 14.25 0.02
N ARG A 346 8.66 13.89 1.31
CA ARG A 346 7.62 13.06 1.91
C ARG A 346 6.78 13.80 2.97
N ILE A 347 7.04 15.09 3.17
CA ILE A 347 6.29 15.92 4.14
C ILE A 347 5.00 16.42 3.46
N PRO A 348 3.81 16.12 4.01
CA PRO A 348 2.57 16.70 3.53
C PRO A 348 2.62 18.24 3.57
N ARG A 349 2.28 18.88 2.45
CA ARG A 349 2.19 20.34 2.36
C ARG A 349 0.77 20.75 2.71
N GLY A 350 0.60 21.43 3.85
CA GLY A 350 -0.63 22.12 4.19
C GLY A 350 -1.83 21.20 4.39
N GLY A 351 -2.05 20.79 5.63
CA GLY A 351 -3.36 20.43 6.17
C GLY A 351 -3.64 21.41 7.30
N LYS A 352 -4.64 22.23 7.14
CA LYS A 352 -5.27 23.00 8.23
C LYS A 352 -6.29 22.13 8.92
#